data_cbd564353a7558c475224812e27d1f33
#
_entry.id   cbd564353a7558c475224812e27d1f33
#
_cell.length_a   1.000
_cell.length_b   1.000
_cell.length_c   1.000
_cell.angle_alpha   90.00
_cell.angle_beta   90.00
_cell.angle_gamma   90.00
#
_symmetry.space_group_name_H-M   'P 1'
#
loop_
_entity.id
_entity.type
_entity.pdbx_description
1 polymer ?
#
loop_
_entity_poly.entity_id
_entity_poly.type
_entity_poly.pdbx_seq_one_letter_code
_entity_poly.pdbx_strand_id
1 'polypeptide(L)'
;AYVTAKAAVYGMTRALARELGPERIRVNCMVPGWVMTERQMRLWLTPAGERQIEERQCLPDRLQPSDIARMALFLAADDSAMCTSQQFIVDGGWV
;
A
#
# COMPACT_ATOMS: atom_id res chain seq x y z
N ALA A 1 -11.94 -13.68 -5.20
CA ALA A 1 -12.03 -13.25 -3.79
C ALA A 1 -11.00 -12.20 -3.42
N TYR A 2 -9.73 -12.41 -3.78
CA TYR A 2 -8.67 -11.44 -3.43
C TYR A 2 -8.87 -10.07 -4.08
N VAL A 3 -9.14 -10.04 -5.39
CA VAL A 3 -9.38 -8.80 -6.12
C VAL A 3 -10.63 -8.08 -5.61
N THR A 4 -11.68 -8.84 -5.33
CA THR A 4 -12.93 -8.30 -4.79
C THR A 4 -12.69 -7.69 -3.40
N ALA A 5 -11.93 -8.38 -2.54
CA ALA A 5 -11.60 -7.88 -1.21
C ALA A 5 -10.79 -6.58 -1.27
N LYS A 6 -9.84 -6.47 -2.19
CA LYS A 6 -9.05 -5.24 -2.39
C LYS A 6 -9.92 -4.08 -2.86
N ALA A 7 -10.82 -4.33 -3.82
CA ALA A 7 -11.75 -3.31 -4.30
C ALA A 7 -12.70 -2.87 -3.19
N ALA A 8 -13.15 -3.80 -2.33
CA ALA A 8 -14.02 -3.50 -1.20
C ALA A 8 -13.34 -2.58 -0.19
N VAL A 9 -12.05 -2.80 0.10
CA VAL A 9 -11.27 -1.93 1.01
C VAL A 9 -11.22 -0.50 0.48
N TYR A 10 -10.97 -0.32 -0.81
CA TYR A 10 -10.96 1.02 -1.39
C TYR A 10 -12.34 1.67 -1.38
N GLY A 11 -13.38 0.90 -1.71
CA GLY A 11 -14.75 1.38 -1.64
C GLY A 11 -15.15 1.83 -0.23
N MET A 12 -14.79 1.03 0.78
CA MET A 12 -15.01 1.37 2.18
C MET A 12 -14.23 2.63 2.59
N THR A 13 -12.98 2.77 2.12
CA THR A 13 -12.18 3.96 2.37
C THR A 13 -12.89 5.22 1.89
N ARG A 14 -13.42 5.19 0.68
CA ARG A 14 -14.14 6.32 0.10
C ARG A 14 -15.41 6.65 0.87
N ALA A 15 -16.18 5.64 1.23
CA ALA A 15 -17.43 5.81 1.99
C ALA A 15 -17.17 6.41 3.37
N LEU A 16 -16.18 5.88 4.09
CA LEU A 16 -15.81 6.38 5.41
C LEU A 16 -15.23 7.79 5.34
N ALA A 17 -14.42 8.08 4.33
CA ALA A 17 -13.88 9.43 4.15
C ALA A 17 -14.97 10.46 3.94
N ARG A 18 -16.00 10.11 3.20
CA ARG A 18 -17.17 11.00 2.99
C ARG A 18 -17.95 11.21 4.28
N GLU A 19 -18.19 10.11 5.01
CA GLU A 19 -18.99 10.14 6.23
C GLU A 19 -18.29 10.90 7.36
N LEU A 20 -16.99 10.67 7.53
CA LEU A 20 -16.21 11.20 8.65
C LEU A 20 -15.50 12.53 8.34
N GLY A 21 -15.47 12.93 7.07
CA GLY A 21 -14.82 14.16 6.65
C GLY A 21 -15.31 15.42 7.37
N PRO A 22 -16.62 15.61 7.60
CA PRO A 22 -17.10 16.76 8.34
C PRO A 22 -16.56 16.86 9.77
N GLU A 23 -16.16 15.74 10.35
CA GLU A 23 -15.54 15.69 11.67
C GLU A 23 -14.01 15.80 11.60
N ARG A 24 -13.47 16.10 10.43
CA ARG A 24 -12.03 16.23 10.18
C ARG A 24 -11.26 14.93 10.41
N ILE A 25 -11.92 13.80 10.22
CA ILE A 25 -11.27 12.48 10.24
C ILE A 25 -10.95 12.08 8.81
N ARG A 26 -9.67 11.84 8.56
CA ARG A 26 -9.18 11.41 7.25
C ARG A 26 -9.12 9.89 7.19
N VAL A 27 -9.51 9.35 6.06
CA VAL A 27 -9.47 7.91 5.82
C VAL A 27 -8.82 7.66 4.47
N ASN A 28 -7.71 6.96 4.49
CA ASN A 28 -6.94 6.63 3.29
C ASN A 28 -6.62 5.15 3.27
N CYS A 29 -6.29 4.64 2.11
CA CYS A 29 -5.96 3.25 1.88
C CYS A 29 -4.51 3.15 1.39
N MET A 30 -3.73 2.25 1.98
CA MET A 30 -2.39 1.95 1.50
C MET A 30 -2.41 0.65 0.71
N VAL A 31 -1.71 0.65 -0.41
CA VAL A 31 -1.60 -0.53 -1.29
C VAL A 31 -0.12 -0.90 -1.39
N PRO A 32 0.35 -1.84 -0.58
CA PRO A 32 1.75 -2.27 -0.67
C PRO A 32 1.96 -3.22 -1.84
N GLY A 33 3.17 -3.19 -2.39
CA GLY A 33 3.60 -4.18 -3.34
C GLY A 33 4.09 -5.45 -2.64
N TRP A 34 5.08 -6.11 -3.24
CA TRP A 34 5.62 -7.33 -2.66
C TRP A 34 6.66 -7.00 -1.59
N VAL A 35 6.18 -6.89 -0.34
CA VAL A 35 7.01 -6.50 0.81
C VAL A 35 7.81 -7.70 1.29
N MET A 36 9.12 -7.49 1.47
CA MET A 36 10.03 -8.53 1.95
C MET A 36 9.91 -8.72 3.46
N THR A 37 8.77 -9.28 3.90
CA THR A 37 8.63 -9.75 5.28
C THR A 37 9.32 -11.11 5.40
N GLU A 38 9.66 -11.50 6.62
CA GLU A 38 10.25 -12.82 6.87
C GLU A 38 9.36 -13.94 6.31
N ARG A 39 8.06 -13.83 6.51
CA ARG A 39 7.09 -14.81 6.00
C ARG A 39 7.09 -14.88 4.48
N GLN A 40 7.10 -13.74 3.80
CA GLN A 40 7.11 -13.68 2.34
C GLN A 40 8.40 -14.29 1.79
N MET A 41 9.53 -13.96 2.37
CA MET A 41 10.82 -14.49 1.95
C MET A 41 10.87 -16.01 2.12
N ARG A 42 10.35 -16.53 3.23
CA ARG A 42 10.38 -17.96 3.54
C ARG A 42 9.40 -18.78 2.71
N LEU A 43 8.18 -18.28 2.49
CA LEU A 43 7.09 -19.07 1.89
C LEU A 43 6.91 -18.82 0.39
N TRP A 44 7.20 -17.62 -0.10
CA TRP A 44 6.77 -17.21 -1.42
C TRP A 44 7.90 -16.73 -2.34
N LEU A 45 9.03 -16.29 -1.78
CA LEU A 45 10.13 -15.79 -2.59
C LEU A 45 10.93 -16.94 -3.19
N THR A 46 10.65 -17.24 -4.45
CA THR A 46 11.35 -18.26 -5.25
C THR A 46 12.22 -17.55 -6.29
N PRO A 47 13.15 -18.27 -6.97
CA PRO A 47 13.88 -17.68 -8.09
C PRO A 47 12.99 -17.12 -9.18
N ALA A 48 11.84 -17.77 -9.44
CA ALA A 48 10.85 -17.26 -10.40
C ALA A 48 10.20 -15.97 -9.88
N GLY A 49 9.89 -15.89 -8.58
CA GLY A 49 9.34 -14.71 -7.95
C GLY A 49 10.32 -13.53 -7.99
N GLU A 50 11.59 -13.78 -7.72
CA GLU A 50 12.62 -12.75 -7.83
C GLU A 50 12.73 -12.20 -9.25
N ARG A 51 12.71 -13.07 -10.26
CA ARG A 51 12.71 -12.63 -11.66
C ARG A 51 11.48 -11.79 -11.98
N GLN A 52 10.32 -12.15 -11.46
CA GLN A 52 9.09 -11.38 -11.65
C GLN A 52 9.21 -9.98 -11.06
N ILE A 53 9.81 -9.85 -9.88
CA ILE A 53 10.07 -8.54 -9.28
C ILE A 53 10.98 -7.72 -10.18
N GLU A 54 12.08 -8.32 -10.65
CA GLU A 54 13.04 -7.64 -11.53
C GLU A 54 12.41 -7.15 -12.83
N GLU A 55 11.50 -7.94 -13.38
CA GLU A 55 10.83 -7.59 -14.65
C GLU A 55 9.72 -6.55 -14.47
N ARG A 56 9.01 -6.59 -13.36
CA ARG A 56 7.80 -5.80 -13.18
C ARG A 56 7.96 -4.57 -12.30
N GLN A 57 8.90 -4.59 -11.38
CA GLN A 57 9.15 -3.48 -10.48
C GLN A 57 10.16 -2.52 -11.11
N CYS A 58 9.82 -1.23 -11.17
CA CYS A 58 10.70 -0.21 -11.76
C CYS A 58 11.98 0.01 -10.96
N LEU A 59 11.85 0.10 -9.63
CA LEU A 59 13.01 0.29 -8.77
C LEU A 59 13.72 -1.05 -8.52
N PRO A 60 15.06 -1.06 -8.53
CA PRO A 60 15.79 -2.32 -8.36
C PRO A 60 15.78 -2.87 -6.94
N ASP A 61 15.48 -2.03 -5.97
CA ASP A 61 15.51 -2.41 -4.56
C ASP A 61 14.29 -3.25 -4.19
N ARG A 62 14.46 -4.13 -3.22
CA ARG A 62 13.33 -4.89 -2.68
C ARG A 62 12.58 -4.04 -1.67
N LEU A 63 11.24 -4.11 -1.74
CA LEU A 63 10.36 -3.37 -0.85
C LEU A 63 10.44 -3.93 0.56
N GLN A 64 10.75 -3.08 1.53
CA GLN A 64 10.92 -3.46 2.92
C GLN A 64 9.72 -2.99 3.76
N PRO A 65 9.45 -3.64 4.91
CA PRO A 65 8.38 -3.17 5.81
C PRO A 65 8.53 -1.70 6.21
N SER A 66 9.77 -1.21 6.35
CA SER A 66 10.03 0.20 6.67
C SER A 66 9.55 1.16 5.58
N ASP A 67 9.50 0.73 4.33
CA ASP A 67 9.00 1.57 3.24
C ASP A 67 7.51 1.83 3.41
N ILE A 68 6.77 0.82 3.85
CA ILE A 68 5.35 0.96 4.15
C ILE A 68 5.15 1.80 5.41
N ALA A 69 5.96 1.56 6.45
CA ALA A 69 5.88 2.31 7.70
C ALA A 69 6.10 3.82 7.50
N ARG A 70 7.03 4.19 6.63
CA ARG A 70 7.30 5.61 6.33
C ARG A 70 6.10 6.29 5.67
N MET A 71 5.42 5.60 4.76
CA MET A 71 4.19 6.14 4.16
C MET A 71 3.09 6.26 5.22
N ALA A 72 2.95 5.28 6.11
CA ALA A 72 1.99 5.34 7.20
C ALA A 72 2.26 6.54 8.12
N LEU A 73 3.52 6.82 8.43
CA LEU A 73 3.90 7.99 9.23
C LEU A 73 3.50 9.29 8.54
N PHE A 74 3.75 9.41 7.24
CA PHE A 74 3.32 10.57 6.46
C PHE A 74 1.81 10.77 6.53
N LEU A 75 1.05 9.68 6.36
CA LEU A 75 -0.41 9.74 6.38
C LEU A 75 -0.96 10.06 7.78
N ALA A 76 -0.24 9.71 8.84
CA ALA A 76 -0.63 10.02 10.21
C ALA A 76 -0.28 11.46 10.63
N ALA A 77 0.59 12.12 9.88
CA ALA A 77 1.12 13.45 10.24
C ALA A 77 0.31 14.57 9.58
N ASP A 78 0.51 15.80 10.08
CA ASP A 78 -0.13 16.99 9.55
C ASP A 78 0.31 17.33 8.13
N ASP A 79 1.46 16.82 7.69
CA ASP A 79 1.93 17.01 6.32
C ASP A 79 0.95 16.46 5.28
N SER A 80 0.12 15.50 5.66
CA SER A 80 -0.92 14.94 4.80
C SER A 80 -2.32 15.44 5.15
N ALA A 81 -2.43 16.62 5.76
CA ALA A 81 -3.70 17.14 6.31
C ALA A 81 -4.84 17.20 5.29
N MET A 82 -4.55 17.38 4.01
CA MET A 82 -5.57 17.45 2.96
C MET A 82 -5.69 16.14 2.16
N CYS A 83 -5.07 15.07 2.63
CA CYS A 83 -5.17 13.76 1.98
C CYS A 83 -6.25 12.93 2.66
N THR A 84 -7.34 12.69 1.96
CA THR A 84 -8.41 11.78 2.41
C THR A 84 -9.06 11.13 1.19
N SER A 85 -9.67 9.98 1.36
CA SER A 85 -10.35 9.23 0.30
C SER A 85 -9.39 8.79 -0.81
N GLN A 86 -8.11 8.66 -0.53
CA GLN A 86 -7.11 8.35 -1.54
C GLN A 86 -6.50 6.97 -1.33
N GLN A 87 -5.96 6.45 -2.43
CA GLN A 87 -5.22 5.22 -2.47
C GLN A 87 -3.73 5.56 -2.66
N PHE A 88 -2.89 5.11 -1.73
CA PHE A 88 -1.46 5.36 -1.75
C PHE A 88 -0.72 4.07 -2.03
N ILE A 89 -0.15 3.98 -3.23
CA ILE A 89 0.52 2.77 -3.71
C ILE A 89 2.00 2.88 -3.38
N VAL A 90 2.53 1.87 -2.68
CA VAL A 90 3.94 1.78 -2.32
C VAL A 90 4.43 0.40 -2.78
N ASP A 91 4.90 0.32 -4.02
CA ASP A 91 5.22 -0.96 -4.65
C ASP A 91 6.51 -0.92 -5.50
N GLY A 92 7.25 0.17 -5.42
CA GLY A 92 8.46 0.33 -6.23
C GLY A 92 8.18 0.52 -7.72
N GLY A 93 6.93 0.78 -8.08
CA GLY A 93 6.54 0.94 -9.48
C GLY A 93 6.29 -0.39 -10.18
N TRP A 94 5.24 -1.09 -9.81
CA TRP A 94 4.87 -2.37 -10.42
C TRP A 94 4.07 -2.14 -11.69
N VAL A 95 4.66 -2.49 -12.82
CA VAL A 95 4.06 -2.24 -14.14
C VAL A 95 3.94 -3.51 -15.03
#